data_b1d1cc1286539afbfaba810d8e7145a6
#
_entry.id   b1d1cc1286539afbfaba810d8e7145a6
#
_cell.length_a   1.000
_cell.length_b   1.000
_cell.length_c   1.000
_cell.angle_alpha   90.00
_cell.angle_beta   90.00
_cell.angle_gamma   90.00
#
_symmetry.space_group_name_H-M   'P 1'
#
loop_
_entity.id
_entity.type
_entity.pdbx_description
1 polymer ?
#
loop_
_entity_poly.entity_id
_entity_poly.type
_entity_poly.pdbx_seq_one_letter_code
_entity_poly.pdbx_strand_id
1 'polypeptide(L)'
;MAIFGAIADDFTGATDLAGLLARSGAKVSLRIGVPEGDESDAPFEVVALKIRTAPVSEAVSEALTALDWLRGTGAERFFWKYCSTFDSTAQGNIGPVAEALMAALGAERTVYCPAFPENGRSVFMGNLFVGQQPLAESPMKDHPLTPMRDSNLMRLLAPQVTREVGLVDRLTVARGAEALAEALAQAPAHVVVDAVADADLEVIARAGRDMALMTGGSALAMPLPALYREAGLLDDSAREATVAQVGPGAVVLSGSCSAMTRAQVAAYGGPAFRLDPLVLAAEGHGAASNWLARQDMGKAPIIYATAEPEAVRRAQGELGTGRAGEVVETALAALAVQARDQGARRIVVAGGETSGAVTKALGVSRLDVGREIAPGVPWCGCVSGGQEIALALKSGNFGRESFFADALGMLA
;
A
#
# COMPACT_ATOMS: atom_id res chain seq x y z
N MET A 1 2.37 -6.85 21.85
CA MET A 1 1.16 -6.04 21.98
C MET A 1 1.31 -4.86 21.03
N ALA A 2 0.34 -4.57 20.18
CA ALA A 2 0.38 -3.41 19.29
C ALA A 2 0.15 -2.12 20.08
N ILE A 3 0.78 -1.03 19.66
CA ILE A 3 0.58 0.33 20.17
C ILE A 3 -0.13 1.21 19.14
N PHE A 4 -0.06 0.80 17.86
CA PHE A 4 -0.62 1.52 16.73
C PHE A 4 -1.27 0.55 15.75
N GLY A 5 -2.49 0.84 15.34
CA GLY A 5 -3.26 0.09 14.37
C GLY A 5 -3.64 0.95 13.16
N ALA A 6 -3.34 0.49 11.95
CA ALA A 6 -3.75 1.17 10.73
C ALA A 6 -4.71 0.31 9.91
N ILE A 7 -5.71 0.95 9.31
CA ILE A 7 -6.63 0.35 8.36
C ILE A 7 -6.38 1.04 7.02
N ALA A 8 -6.12 0.28 5.97
CA ALA A 8 -5.88 0.83 4.63
C ALA A 8 -6.98 0.40 3.66
N ASP A 9 -7.38 1.32 2.80
CA ASP A 9 -8.48 1.14 1.84
C ASP A 9 -8.14 0.21 0.68
N ASP A 10 -6.83 -0.01 0.42
CA ASP A 10 -6.34 -0.96 -0.56
C ASP A 10 -5.00 -1.59 -0.17
N PHE A 11 -4.67 -2.70 -0.82
CA PHE A 11 -3.45 -3.46 -0.56
C PHE A 11 -2.16 -2.66 -0.88
N THR A 12 -2.13 -1.95 -2.01
CA THR A 12 -0.97 -1.16 -2.41
C THR A 12 -0.70 -0.02 -1.43
N GLY A 13 -1.76 0.67 -0.97
CA GLY A 13 -1.63 1.70 0.05
C GLY A 13 -1.20 1.15 1.41
N ALA A 14 -1.62 -0.06 1.75
CA ALA A 14 -1.20 -0.74 2.97
C ALA A 14 0.29 -1.11 2.94
N THR A 15 0.79 -1.65 1.82
CA THR A 15 2.22 -1.96 1.66
C THR A 15 3.09 -0.71 1.66
N ASP A 16 2.61 0.39 1.06
CA ASP A 16 3.28 1.69 1.09
C ASP A 16 3.39 2.23 2.52
N LEU A 17 2.28 2.24 3.27
CA LEU A 17 2.28 2.66 4.69
C LEU A 17 3.21 1.79 5.53
N ALA A 18 3.10 0.47 5.42
CA ALA A 18 3.91 -0.46 6.18
C ALA A 18 5.41 -0.32 5.87
N GLY A 19 5.77 -0.11 4.59
CA GLY A 19 7.13 0.17 4.16
C GLY A 19 7.69 1.46 4.75
N LEU A 20 6.91 2.56 4.76
CA LEU A 20 7.33 3.84 5.34
C LEU A 20 7.52 3.76 6.86
N LEU A 21 6.64 3.06 7.57
CA LEU A 21 6.77 2.83 9.01
C LEU A 21 8.02 1.99 9.32
N ALA A 22 8.29 0.94 8.53
CA ALA A 22 9.49 0.13 8.67
C ALA A 22 10.76 0.93 8.36
N ARG A 23 10.77 1.73 7.29
CA ARG A 23 11.86 2.67 6.95
C ARG A 23 12.15 3.66 8.09
N SER A 24 11.11 4.04 8.85
CA SER A 24 11.24 4.88 10.05
C SER A 24 11.66 4.09 11.31
N GLY A 25 12.05 2.84 11.13
CA GLY A 25 12.63 1.98 12.17
C GLY A 25 11.60 1.27 13.05
N ALA A 26 10.34 1.12 12.64
CA ALA A 26 9.36 0.33 13.36
C ALA A 26 9.35 -1.14 12.91
N LYS A 27 9.10 -2.07 13.85
CA LYS A 27 8.67 -3.43 13.50
C LYS A 27 7.20 -3.38 13.09
N VAL A 28 6.91 -3.74 11.86
CA VAL A 28 5.58 -3.65 11.25
C VAL A 28 5.10 -4.99 10.76
N SER A 29 3.85 -5.34 11.07
CA SER A 29 3.14 -6.46 10.49
C SER A 29 2.00 -5.95 9.61
N LEU A 30 1.91 -6.48 8.39
CA LEU A 30 0.84 -6.18 7.44
C LEU A 30 -0.08 -7.40 7.31
N ARG A 31 -1.35 -7.20 7.59
CA ARG A 31 -2.42 -8.22 7.48
C ARG A 31 -3.20 -8.02 6.19
N ILE A 32 -3.52 -9.11 5.51
CA ILE A 32 -4.31 -9.10 4.28
C ILE A 32 -5.73 -9.52 4.60
N GLY A 33 -6.65 -8.56 4.57
CA GLY A 33 -7.97 -8.71 5.15
C GLY A 33 -7.95 -8.67 6.68
N VAL A 34 -9.10 -8.78 7.31
CA VAL A 34 -9.20 -8.86 8.76
C VAL A 34 -8.79 -10.25 9.23
N PRO A 35 -7.83 -10.39 10.14
CA PRO A 35 -7.41 -11.69 10.65
C PRO A 35 -8.50 -12.41 11.45
N GLU A 36 -8.46 -13.74 11.45
CA GLU A 36 -9.40 -14.59 12.24
C GLU A 36 -8.93 -14.82 13.69
N GLY A 37 -7.73 -14.39 14.07
CA GLY A 37 -7.14 -14.59 15.40
C GLY A 37 -6.54 -13.31 15.97
N ASP A 38 -6.26 -13.30 17.28
CA ASP A 38 -5.81 -12.11 18.04
C ASP A 38 -4.28 -12.00 18.17
N GLU A 39 -3.51 -12.82 17.46
CA GLU A 39 -2.06 -12.85 17.61
C GLU A 39 -1.40 -11.64 16.94
N SER A 40 -0.80 -10.77 17.74
CA SER A 40 0.08 -9.68 17.31
C SER A 40 1.37 -9.69 18.12
N ASP A 41 2.51 -9.65 17.41
CA ASP A 41 3.86 -9.55 17.97
C ASP A 41 4.60 -8.30 17.44
N ALA A 42 3.92 -7.45 16.69
CA ALA A 42 4.43 -6.20 16.17
C ALA A 42 3.78 -4.99 16.87
N PRO A 43 4.56 -3.95 17.22
CA PRO A 43 4.01 -2.72 17.78
C PRO A 43 3.18 -1.92 16.77
N PHE A 44 3.40 -2.13 15.47
CA PHE A 44 2.63 -1.51 14.40
C PHE A 44 1.94 -2.60 13.58
N GLU A 45 0.61 -2.62 13.61
CA GLU A 45 -0.22 -3.50 12.79
C GLU A 45 -0.93 -2.69 11.70
N VAL A 46 -0.84 -3.16 10.46
CA VAL A 46 -1.52 -2.56 9.30
C VAL A 46 -2.46 -3.59 8.71
N VAL A 47 -3.75 -3.27 8.61
CA VAL A 47 -4.76 -4.14 7.97
C VAL A 47 -5.06 -3.60 6.57
N ALA A 48 -4.75 -4.39 5.54
CA ALA A 48 -5.05 -4.10 4.15
C ALA A 48 -6.46 -4.61 3.80
N LEU A 49 -7.38 -3.71 3.54
CA LEU A 49 -8.71 -4.02 3.04
C LEU A 49 -8.79 -3.80 1.52
N LYS A 50 -9.92 -4.15 0.92
CA LYS A 50 -10.23 -3.86 -0.50
C LYS A 50 -11.55 -3.07 -0.57
N ILE A 51 -11.57 -1.90 0.07
CA ILE A 51 -12.81 -1.15 0.31
C ILE A 51 -12.86 0.22 -0.39
N ARG A 52 -11.83 0.63 -1.12
CA ARG A 52 -11.78 1.95 -1.78
C ARG A 52 -12.99 2.21 -2.67
N THR A 53 -13.41 1.21 -3.44
CA THR A 53 -14.53 1.29 -4.39
C THR A 53 -15.68 0.35 -4.05
N ALA A 54 -15.68 -0.25 -2.86
CA ALA A 54 -16.76 -1.08 -2.37
C ALA A 54 -18.00 -0.21 -2.02
N PRO A 55 -19.21 -0.81 -1.95
CA PRO A 55 -20.37 -0.12 -1.37
C PRO A 55 -20.06 0.42 0.02
N VAL A 56 -20.54 1.63 0.33
CA VAL A 56 -20.24 2.33 1.60
C VAL A 56 -20.54 1.46 2.83
N SER A 57 -21.69 0.75 2.83
CA SER A 57 -22.07 -0.12 3.95
C SER A 57 -21.08 -1.26 4.19
N GLU A 58 -20.58 -1.86 3.12
CA GLU A 58 -19.56 -2.93 3.19
C GLU A 58 -18.23 -2.36 3.67
N ALA A 59 -17.80 -1.22 3.11
CA ALA A 59 -16.56 -0.55 3.50
C ALA A 59 -16.55 -0.18 4.99
N VAL A 60 -17.65 0.38 5.50
CA VAL A 60 -17.81 0.70 6.92
C VAL A 60 -17.78 -0.55 7.79
N SER A 61 -18.52 -1.60 7.39
CA SER A 61 -18.56 -2.87 8.15
C SER A 61 -17.19 -3.53 8.25
N GLU A 62 -16.46 -3.63 7.14
CA GLU A 62 -15.11 -4.22 7.13
C GLU A 62 -14.11 -3.37 7.94
N ALA A 63 -14.18 -2.04 7.84
CA ALA A 63 -13.32 -1.15 8.59
C ALA A 63 -13.57 -1.24 10.11
N LEU A 64 -14.82 -1.35 10.54
CA LEU A 64 -15.15 -1.54 11.95
C LEU A 64 -14.69 -2.92 12.46
N THR A 65 -14.83 -3.97 11.67
CA THR A 65 -14.31 -5.29 12.01
C THR A 65 -12.78 -5.27 12.15
N ALA A 66 -12.08 -4.56 11.25
CA ALA A 66 -10.63 -4.35 11.36
C ALA A 66 -10.25 -3.55 12.60
N LEU A 67 -11.01 -2.51 12.96
CA LEU A 67 -10.80 -1.73 14.18
C LEU A 67 -10.95 -2.60 15.43
N ASP A 68 -11.99 -3.43 15.50
CA ASP A 68 -12.23 -4.31 16.66
C ASP A 68 -11.08 -5.31 16.82
N TRP A 69 -10.60 -5.89 15.72
CA TRP A 69 -9.41 -6.75 15.76
C TRP A 69 -8.17 -5.98 16.25
N LEU A 70 -7.89 -4.78 15.70
CA LEU A 70 -6.75 -3.96 16.12
C LEU A 70 -6.81 -3.60 17.61
N ARG A 71 -8.01 -3.29 18.14
CA ARG A 71 -8.21 -3.06 19.60
C ARG A 71 -7.89 -4.32 20.41
N GLY A 72 -8.28 -5.49 19.91
CA GLY A 72 -7.95 -6.79 20.51
C GLY A 72 -6.44 -7.02 20.64
N THR A 73 -5.63 -6.50 19.71
CA THR A 73 -4.15 -6.58 19.78
C THR A 73 -3.52 -5.64 20.82
N GLY A 74 -4.30 -4.73 21.39
CA GLY A 74 -3.85 -3.72 22.37
C GLY A 74 -3.56 -2.35 21.77
N ALA A 75 -3.84 -2.11 20.49
CA ALA A 75 -3.66 -0.79 19.88
C ALA A 75 -4.64 0.24 20.49
N GLU A 76 -4.11 1.41 20.81
CA GLU A 76 -4.87 2.54 21.37
C GLU A 76 -4.90 3.76 20.44
N ARG A 77 -4.08 3.76 19.39
CA ARG A 77 -3.96 4.83 18.40
C ARG A 77 -4.19 4.25 17.02
N PHE A 78 -5.05 4.90 16.23
CA PHE A 78 -5.50 4.36 14.95
C PHE A 78 -5.26 5.32 13.80
N PHE A 79 -5.05 4.74 12.61
CA PHE A 79 -4.82 5.47 11.39
C PHE A 79 -5.70 4.94 10.26
N TRP A 80 -6.50 5.81 9.65
CA TRP A 80 -7.24 5.50 8.45
C TRP A 80 -6.47 5.94 7.21
N LYS A 81 -5.96 4.99 6.45
CA LYS A 81 -5.11 5.19 5.28
C LYS A 81 -5.91 5.12 4.00
N TYR A 82 -5.85 6.20 3.23
CA TYR A 82 -6.38 6.27 1.86
C TYR A 82 -5.32 6.83 0.89
N CYS A 83 -5.66 6.91 -0.43
CA CYS A 83 -4.71 7.32 -1.46
C CYS A 83 -4.20 8.74 -1.27
N SER A 84 -2.91 8.97 -1.56
CA SER A 84 -2.30 10.30 -1.56
C SER A 84 -2.86 11.25 -2.63
N THR A 85 -3.60 10.74 -3.61
CA THR A 85 -4.36 11.50 -4.60
C THR A 85 -5.84 11.62 -4.25
N PHE A 86 -6.22 11.26 -3.02
CA PHE A 86 -7.59 11.36 -2.51
C PHE A 86 -8.63 10.69 -3.42
N ASP A 87 -8.33 9.52 -3.98
CA ASP A 87 -9.10 8.78 -4.98
C ASP A 87 -10.51 8.45 -4.45
N SER A 88 -11.40 9.42 -4.50
CA SER A 88 -12.75 9.32 -3.94
C SER A 88 -13.73 10.22 -4.70
N THR A 89 -14.99 9.87 -4.68
CA THR A 89 -16.11 10.65 -5.25
C THR A 89 -17.03 11.14 -4.14
N ALA A 90 -18.09 11.88 -4.49
CA ALA A 90 -19.12 12.28 -3.52
C ALA A 90 -19.81 11.07 -2.83
N GLN A 91 -19.77 9.88 -3.43
CA GLN A 91 -20.25 8.61 -2.88
C GLN A 91 -19.09 7.72 -2.42
N GLY A 92 -17.90 8.29 -2.19
CA GLY A 92 -16.72 7.55 -1.80
C GLY A 92 -16.68 7.18 -0.32
N ASN A 93 -15.66 6.42 0.05
CA ASN A 93 -15.57 5.76 1.36
C ASN A 93 -14.68 6.48 2.38
N ILE A 94 -13.95 7.54 1.98
CA ILE A 94 -13.00 8.23 2.89
C ILE A 94 -13.76 8.81 4.08
N GLY A 95 -14.81 9.58 3.84
CA GLY A 95 -15.62 10.23 4.87
C GLY A 95 -16.43 9.25 5.71
N PRO A 96 -17.27 8.38 5.12
CA PRO A 96 -18.11 7.46 5.87
C PRO A 96 -17.33 6.51 6.78
N VAL A 97 -16.21 5.97 6.30
CA VAL A 97 -15.34 5.11 7.12
C VAL A 97 -14.72 5.92 8.26
N ALA A 98 -14.21 7.13 7.99
CA ALA A 98 -13.67 7.98 9.04
C ALA A 98 -14.72 8.31 10.12
N GLU A 99 -15.96 8.66 9.75
CA GLU A 99 -17.04 8.93 10.72
C GLU A 99 -17.39 7.71 11.55
N ALA A 100 -17.45 6.52 10.93
CA ALA A 100 -17.72 5.28 11.65
C ALA A 100 -16.61 4.94 12.65
N LEU A 101 -15.34 5.08 12.24
CA LEU A 101 -14.18 4.87 13.11
C LEU A 101 -14.16 5.91 14.26
N MET A 102 -14.42 7.19 13.96
CA MET A 102 -14.55 8.24 14.99
C MET A 102 -15.61 7.91 16.02
N ALA A 103 -16.79 7.47 15.57
CA ALA A 103 -17.90 7.09 16.45
C ALA A 103 -17.53 5.92 17.36
N ALA A 104 -16.91 4.87 16.80
CA ALA A 104 -16.48 3.68 17.54
C ALA A 104 -15.35 3.98 18.55
N LEU A 105 -14.51 4.98 18.26
CA LEU A 105 -13.41 5.42 19.11
C LEU A 105 -13.79 6.54 20.10
N GLY A 106 -14.98 7.11 20.00
CA GLY A 106 -15.38 8.28 20.77
C GLY A 106 -14.58 9.54 20.39
N ALA A 107 -14.03 9.60 19.18
CA ALA A 107 -13.23 10.72 18.70
C ALA A 107 -14.13 11.86 18.22
N GLU A 108 -13.95 13.05 18.78
CA GLU A 108 -14.73 14.23 18.39
C GLU A 108 -14.28 14.80 17.04
N ARG A 109 -13.01 14.64 16.70
CA ARG A 109 -12.40 15.14 15.45
C ARG A 109 -11.30 14.25 14.92
N THR A 110 -11.01 14.41 13.62
CA THR A 110 -9.85 13.78 12.97
C THR A 110 -9.28 14.69 11.89
N VAL A 111 -8.00 14.48 11.56
CA VAL A 111 -7.29 15.21 10.51
C VAL A 111 -7.34 14.44 9.18
N TYR A 112 -7.29 15.18 8.06
CA TYR A 112 -7.19 14.67 6.71
C TYR A 112 -5.98 15.29 6.03
N CYS A 113 -4.91 14.53 5.85
CA CYS A 113 -3.70 14.99 5.16
C CYS A 113 -3.19 13.92 4.19
N PRO A 114 -3.61 13.94 2.91
CA PRO A 114 -3.11 13.02 1.89
C PRO A 114 -1.71 13.36 1.38
N ALA A 115 -1.09 14.47 1.82
CA ALA A 115 0.20 14.92 1.33
C ALA A 115 1.28 13.83 1.40
N PHE A 116 2.10 13.77 0.35
CA PHE A 116 3.27 12.91 0.24
C PHE A 116 4.35 13.65 -0.56
N PRO A 117 5.10 14.57 0.06
CA PRO A 117 6.03 15.44 -0.64
C PRO A 117 7.11 14.70 -1.41
N GLU A 118 7.68 13.63 -0.87
CA GLU A 118 8.66 12.77 -1.53
C GLU A 118 8.14 12.23 -2.88
N ASN A 119 6.83 11.96 -2.97
CA ASN A 119 6.16 11.51 -4.20
C ASN A 119 5.47 12.66 -4.97
N GLY A 120 5.78 13.91 -4.65
CA GLY A 120 5.24 15.09 -5.33
C GLY A 120 3.76 15.35 -5.05
N ARG A 121 3.20 14.93 -3.90
CA ARG A 121 1.85 15.29 -3.47
C ARG A 121 1.94 16.31 -2.35
N SER A 122 1.37 17.49 -2.57
CA SER A 122 1.30 18.55 -1.56
C SER A 122 -0.12 19.09 -1.43
N VAL A 123 -0.46 19.57 -0.24
CA VAL A 123 -1.72 20.25 0.04
C VAL A 123 -1.43 21.68 0.46
N PHE A 124 -2.01 22.65 -0.24
CA PHE A 124 -1.86 24.06 0.05
C PHE A 124 -3.19 24.78 -0.09
N MET A 125 -3.58 25.53 0.96
CA MET A 125 -4.91 26.19 1.07
C MET A 125 -6.05 25.23 0.76
N GLY A 126 -5.92 23.97 1.27
CA GLY A 126 -6.89 22.90 1.09
C GLY A 126 -6.94 22.32 -0.31
N ASN A 127 -6.06 22.70 -1.23
CA ASN A 127 -6.00 22.13 -2.57
C ASN A 127 -4.83 21.17 -2.69
N LEU A 128 -5.11 20.00 -3.26
CA LEU A 128 -4.13 18.96 -3.53
C LEU A 128 -3.45 19.18 -4.88
N PHE A 129 -2.15 19.04 -4.88
CA PHE A 129 -1.28 19.11 -6.07
C PHE A 129 -0.61 17.77 -6.33
N VAL A 130 -0.42 17.46 -7.62
CA VAL A 130 0.37 16.32 -8.12
C VAL A 130 1.52 16.88 -8.93
N GLY A 131 2.74 16.87 -8.39
CA GLY A 131 3.86 17.62 -8.91
C GLY A 131 3.56 19.13 -8.90
N GLN A 132 3.59 19.76 -10.06
CA GLN A 132 3.32 21.20 -10.21
C GLN A 132 1.88 21.50 -10.64
N GLN A 133 1.03 20.49 -10.78
CA GLN A 133 -0.34 20.64 -11.27
C GLN A 133 -1.35 20.46 -10.15
N PRO A 134 -2.42 21.27 -10.10
CA PRO A 134 -3.58 20.96 -9.29
C PRO A 134 -4.14 19.57 -9.63
N LEU A 135 -4.68 18.85 -8.65
CA LEU A 135 -5.22 17.50 -8.83
C LEU A 135 -6.17 17.40 -10.04
N ALA A 136 -7.06 18.37 -10.18
CA ALA A 136 -8.05 18.43 -11.27
C ALA A 136 -7.45 18.71 -12.67
N GLU A 137 -6.17 19.04 -12.76
CA GLU A 137 -5.44 19.26 -14.01
C GLU A 137 -4.41 18.14 -14.28
N SER A 138 -4.19 17.28 -13.30
CA SER A 138 -3.29 16.13 -13.37
C SER A 138 -3.94 14.96 -14.15
N PRO A 139 -3.16 13.90 -14.51
CA PRO A 139 -3.71 12.69 -15.10
C PRO A 139 -4.83 12.02 -14.27
N MET A 140 -4.92 12.31 -12.97
CA MET A 140 -5.96 11.78 -12.08
C MET A 140 -7.38 12.30 -12.41
N LYS A 141 -7.48 13.40 -13.11
CA LYS A 141 -8.78 13.98 -13.57
C LYS A 141 -9.60 13.00 -14.40
N ASP A 142 -8.94 12.13 -15.16
CA ASP A 142 -9.57 11.14 -16.04
C ASP A 142 -9.39 9.70 -15.52
N HIS A 143 -9.15 9.55 -14.18
CA HIS A 143 -9.04 8.23 -13.57
C HIS A 143 -10.33 7.41 -13.78
N PRO A 144 -10.22 6.15 -14.25
CA PRO A 144 -11.40 5.40 -14.74
C PRO A 144 -12.44 5.10 -13.65
N LEU A 145 -12.04 4.95 -12.40
CA LEU A 145 -12.95 4.62 -11.29
C LEU A 145 -13.30 5.84 -10.45
N THR A 146 -12.32 6.72 -10.20
CA THR A 146 -12.45 7.90 -9.35
C THR A 146 -11.90 9.13 -10.07
N PRO A 147 -12.62 9.71 -11.04
CA PRO A 147 -12.17 10.89 -11.78
C PRO A 147 -12.08 12.11 -10.86
N MET A 148 -10.86 12.60 -10.62
CA MET A 148 -10.58 13.70 -9.70
C MET A 148 -10.67 15.05 -10.42
N ARG A 149 -11.88 15.62 -10.48
CA ARG A 149 -12.18 16.87 -11.20
C ARG A 149 -12.23 18.11 -10.32
N ASP A 150 -11.94 17.97 -9.03
CA ASP A 150 -11.76 19.07 -8.10
C ASP A 150 -10.45 18.85 -7.34
N SER A 151 -9.74 19.92 -7.05
CA SER A 151 -8.49 19.88 -6.27
C SER A 151 -8.71 20.23 -4.80
N ASN A 152 -9.87 20.80 -4.45
CA ASN A 152 -10.16 21.26 -3.09
C ASN A 152 -10.69 20.11 -2.23
N LEU A 153 -9.90 19.72 -1.24
CA LEU A 153 -10.20 18.56 -0.38
C LEU A 153 -11.44 18.76 0.50
N MET A 154 -11.72 20.01 0.93
CA MET A 154 -12.93 20.27 1.74
C MET A 154 -14.19 20.02 0.88
N ARG A 155 -14.20 20.48 -0.39
CA ARG A 155 -15.32 20.24 -1.31
C ARG A 155 -15.47 18.76 -1.71
N LEU A 156 -14.35 18.03 -1.81
CA LEU A 156 -14.37 16.58 -2.08
C LEU A 156 -14.87 15.77 -0.88
N LEU A 157 -14.53 16.20 0.34
CA LEU A 157 -14.89 15.49 1.57
C LEU A 157 -16.31 15.84 2.06
N ALA A 158 -16.73 17.10 1.95
CA ALA A 158 -18.01 17.56 2.50
C ALA A 158 -19.24 16.72 2.09
N PRO A 159 -19.40 16.23 0.86
CA PRO A 159 -20.55 15.38 0.50
C PRO A 159 -20.48 13.96 1.09
N GLN A 160 -19.34 13.55 1.65
CA GLN A 160 -19.11 12.22 2.21
C GLN A 160 -19.33 12.16 3.74
N VAL A 161 -19.46 13.29 4.40
CA VAL A 161 -19.54 13.38 5.88
C VAL A 161 -20.77 14.13 6.32
N THR A 162 -21.20 13.88 7.55
CA THR A 162 -22.40 14.48 8.14
C THR A 162 -22.10 15.74 8.94
N ARG A 163 -20.86 15.91 9.41
CA ARG A 163 -20.40 17.04 10.23
C ARG A 163 -19.53 17.99 9.40
N GLU A 164 -19.33 19.18 9.93
CA GLU A 164 -18.59 20.25 9.27
C GLU A 164 -17.14 19.87 8.95
N VAL A 165 -16.65 20.30 7.76
CA VAL A 165 -15.28 20.17 7.30
C VAL A 165 -14.60 21.53 7.31
N GLY A 166 -13.47 21.61 8.01
CA GLY A 166 -12.64 22.82 8.08
C GLY A 166 -11.24 22.62 7.52
N LEU A 167 -10.49 23.71 7.50
CA LEU A 167 -9.11 23.77 7.06
C LEU A 167 -8.23 24.32 8.18
N VAL A 168 -7.09 23.67 8.43
CA VAL A 168 -5.94 24.31 9.07
C VAL A 168 -4.86 24.49 8.01
N ASP A 169 -4.59 25.74 7.68
CA ASP A 169 -3.75 26.13 6.58
C ASP A 169 -2.23 25.93 6.87
N ARG A 170 -1.42 25.97 5.80
CA ARG A 170 0.03 25.84 5.89
C ARG A 170 0.70 26.91 6.77
N LEU A 171 0.11 28.12 6.86
CA LEU A 171 0.68 29.20 7.67
C LEU A 171 0.57 28.86 9.17
N THR A 172 -0.51 28.21 9.56
CA THR A 172 -0.68 27.70 10.93
C THR A 172 0.28 26.54 11.20
N VAL A 173 0.40 25.57 10.27
CA VAL A 173 1.36 24.45 10.38
C VAL A 173 2.79 24.97 10.54
N ALA A 174 3.17 26.02 9.78
CA ALA A 174 4.49 26.64 9.87
C ALA A 174 4.85 27.24 11.24
N ARG A 175 3.86 27.46 12.10
CA ARG A 175 4.08 27.97 13.47
C ARG A 175 4.48 26.87 14.46
N GLY A 176 4.45 25.59 14.03
CA GLY A 176 4.86 24.44 14.83
C GLY A 176 3.71 23.69 15.49
N ALA A 177 4.06 22.60 16.16
CA ALA A 177 3.10 21.61 16.64
C ALA A 177 2.16 22.15 17.74
N GLU A 178 2.62 23.04 18.60
CA GLU A 178 1.79 23.67 19.65
C GLU A 178 0.69 24.53 19.03
N ALA A 179 1.05 25.43 18.10
CA ALA A 179 0.08 26.28 17.41
C ALA A 179 -0.91 25.45 16.57
N LEU A 180 -0.45 24.36 15.97
CA LEU A 180 -1.33 23.44 15.27
C LEU A 180 -2.28 22.71 16.23
N ALA A 181 -1.81 22.23 17.36
CA ALA A 181 -2.66 21.60 18.38
C ALA A 181 -3.75 22.53 18.91
N GLU A 182 -3.40 23.80 19.16
CA GLU A 182 -4.39 24.83 19.55
C GLU A 182 -5.44 25.05 18.46
N ALA A 183 -5.01 25.15 17.18
CA ALA A 183 -5.91 25.31 16.06
C ALA A 183 -6.83 24.08 15.87
N LEU A 184 -6.29 22.87 16.00
CA LEU A 184 -7.06 21.64 15.95
C LEU A 184 -8.10 21.57 17.08
N ALA A 185 -7.77 22.03 18.28
CA ALA A 185 -8.70 22.04 19.43
C ALA A 185 -9.94 22.89 19.16
N GLN A 186 -9.86 23.92 18.32
CA GLN A 186 -10.97 24.81 17.95
C GLN A 186 -11.61 24.45 16.60
N ALA A 187 -11.03 23.49 15.86
CA ALA A 187 -11.48 23.12 14.53
C ALA A 187 -12.75 22.25 14.56
N PRO A 188 -13.51 22.17 13.46
CA PRO A 188 -14.65 21.26 13.34
C PRO A 188 -14.24 19.78 13.39
N ALA A 189 -15.21 18.89 13.20
CA ALA A 189 -15.00 17.45 13.35
C ALA A 189 -14.03 16.85 12.29
N HIS A 190 -14.09 17.37 11.07
CA HIS A 190 -13.25 16.92 9.95
C HIS A 190 -12.31 18.05 9.56
N VAL A 191 -11.00 17.85 9.72
CA VAL A 191 -10.02 18.92 9.52
C VAL A 191 -9.04 18.55 8.42
N VAL A 192 -9.17 19.19 7.27
CA VAL A 192 -8.10 19.14 6.25
C VAL A 192 -6.90 19.93 6.77
N VAL A 193 -5.71 19.36 6.72
CA VAL A 193 -4.49 20.03 7.17
C VAL A 193 -3.51 20.09 6.00
N ASP A 194 -3.03 21.30 5.71
CA ASP A 194 -2.06 21.53 4.65
C ASP A 194 -0.67 20.98 5.01
N ALA A 195 0.01 20.42 3.99
CA ALA A 195 1.41 20.04 4.06
C ALA A 195 2.06 20.11 2.68
N VAL A 196 3.22 20.74 2.58
CA VAL A 196 3.99 20.91 1.33
C VAL A 196 5.40 20.32 1.40
N ALA A 197 5.85 19.97 2.60
CA ALA A 197 7.16 19.40 2.87
C ALA A 197 7.07 18.33 3.96
N ASP A 198 8.08 17.44 4.05
CA ASP A 198 8.12 16.40 5.09
C ASP A 198 8.18 16.99 6.49
N ALA A 199 8.80 18.17 6.67
CA ALA A 199 8.79 18.89 7.94
C ALA A 199 7.37 19.28 8.40
N ASP A 200 6.43 19.51 7.46
CA ASP A 200 5.03 19.78 7.81
C ASP A 200 4.34 18.52 8.33
N LEU A 201 4.65 17.37 7.72
CA LEU A 201 4.13 16.07 8.17
C LEU A 201 4.61 15.75 9.59
N GLU A 202 5.86 16.09 9.92
CA GLU A 202 6.38 15.93 11.29
C GLU A 202 5.60 16.81 12.30
N VAL A 203 5.35 18.07 11.94
CA VAL A 203 4.55 18.98 12.77
C VAL A 203 3.13 18.44 12.98
N ILE A 204 2.48 17.93 11.91
CA ILE A 204 1.12 17.38 11.98
C ILE A 204 1.10 16.10 12.83
N ALA A 205 2.03 15.18 12.57
CA ALA A 205 2.13 13.94 13.33
C ALA A 205 2.40 14.19 14.83
N ARG A 206 3.25 15.18 15.16
CA ARG A 206 3.54 15.58 16.54
C ARG A 206 2.33 16.19 17.24
N ALA A 207 1.57 17.06 16.57
CA ALA A 207 0.36 17.65 17.09
C ALA A 207 -0.78 16.63 17.27
N GLY A 208 -0.82 15.62 16.37
CA GLY A 208 -1.88 14.60 16.34
C GLY A 208 -1.52 13.26 17.02
N ARG A 209 -0.29 13.08 17.55
CA ARG A 209 0.20 11.75 18.02
C ARG A 209 -0.67 11.11 19.09
N ASP A 210 -1.38 11.93 19.89
CA ASP A 210 -2.25 11.47 20.98
C ASP A 210 -3.74 11.41 20.57
N MET A 211 -4.07 11.72 19.30
CA MET A 211 -5.40 11.54 18.76
C MET A 211 -5.75 10.04 18.67
N ALA A 212 -6.98 9.69 19.03
CA ALA A 212 -7.48 8.32 18.89
C ALA A 212 -7.49 7.87 17.41
N LEU A 213 -7.78 8.80 16.48
CA LEU A 213 -7.79 8.54 15.03
C LEU A 213 -7.09 9.69 14.30
N MET A 214 -6.13 9.34 13.44
CA MET A 214 -5.62 10.21 12.38
C MET A 214 -5.97 9.62 11.02
N THR A 215 -6.11 10.47 9.98
CA THR A 215 -6.36 9.98 8.63
C THR A 215 -5.50 10.67 7.59
N GLY A 216 -5.07 9.94 6.57
CA GLY A 216 -4.23 10.54 5.54
C GLY A 216 -3.60 9.59 4.55
N GLY A 217 -2.64 10.11 3.80
CA GLY A 217 -1.68 9.36 3.01
C GLY A 217 -0.64 8.68 3.89
N SER A 218 0.12 7.74 3.32
CA SER A 218 1.13 6.95 4.05
C SER A 218 2.19 7.82 4.73
N ALA A 219 2.61 8.90 4.09
CA ALA A 219 3.70 9.75 4.58
C ALA A 219 3.36 10.48 5.88
N LEU A 220 2.07 10.73 6.17
CA LEU A 220 1.67 11.35 7.44
C LEU A 220 2.04 10.49 8.65
N ALA A 221 2.03 9.17 8.52
CA ALA A 221 2.37 8.26 9.61
C ALA A 221 3.89 8.04 9.77
N MET A 222 4.71 8.43 8.78
CA MET A 222 6.15 8.20 8.77
C MET A 222 6.88 8.74 10.02
N PRO A 223 6.55 9.91 10.60
CA PRO A 223 7.21 10.40 11.81
C PRO A 223 6.80 9.68 13.10
N LEU A 224 5.65 8.95 13.12
CA LEU A 224 5.08 8.38 14.36
C LEU A 224 6.01 7.43 15.10
N PRO A 225 6.81 6.54 14.46
CA PRO A 225 7.73 5.67 15.18
C PRO A 225 8.75 6.43 16.05
N ALA A 226 9.31 7.52 15.53
CA ALA A 226 10.23 8.38 16.27
C ALA A 226 9.51 9.10 17.43
N LEU A 227 8.33 9.65 17.18
CA LEU A 227 7.53 10.33 18.19
C LEU A 227 7.08 9.41 19.32
N TYR A 228 6.77 8.15 19.03
CA TYR A 228 6.40 7.16 20.04
C TYR A 228 7.62 6.70 20.87
N ARG A 229 8.83 6.67 20.28
CA ARG A 229 10.07 6.47 21.06
C ARG A 229 10.35 7.65 21.99
N GLU A 230 10.25 8.88 21.49
CA GLU A 230 10.38 10.09 22.31
C GLU A 230 9.41 10.10 23.49
N ALA A 231 8.20 9.57 23.30
CA ALA A 231 7.19 9.45 24.34
C ALA A 231 7.35 8.22 25.26
N GLY A 232 8.35 7.36 25.03
CA GLY A 232 8.55 6.12 25.79
C GLY A 232 7.52 5.02 25.54
N LEU A 233 6.74 5.13 24.46
CA LEU A 233 5.72 4.15 24.07
C LEU A 233 6.31 3.00 23.22
N LEU A 234 7.43 3.24 22.56
CA LEU A 234 8.13 2.29 21.69
C LEU A 234 9.58 2.17 22.18
N ASP A 235 10.01 0.98 22.53
CA ASP A 235 11.39 0.73 22.92
C ASP A 235 12.30 0.42 21.71
N ASP A 236 13.62 0.43 21.94
CA ASP A 236 14.61 0.17 20.90
C ASP A 236 14.65 -1.30 20.43
N SER A 237 14.04 -2.23 21.15
CA SER A 237 13.96 -3.64 20.76
C SER A 237 12.94 -3.86 19.65
N ALA A 238 11.98 -2.94 19.48
CA ALA A 238 10.93 -2.97 18.45
C ALA A 238 11.39 -2.36 17.11
N ARG A 239 12.64 -2.65 16.71
CA ARG A 239 13.20 -2.21 15.42
C ARG A 239 12.69 -3.05 14.26
N GLU A 240 12.98 -2.58 13.04
CA GLU A 240 12.69 -3.23 11.76
C GLU A 240 12.82 -4.75 11.84
N ALA A 241 11.81 -5.47 11.33
CA ALA A 241 11.86 -6.92 11.26
C ALA A 241 12.99 -7.35 10.32
N THR A 242 13.88 -8.20 10.80
CA THR A 242 14.82 -8.87 9.91
C THR A 242 14.03 -9.94 9.17
N VAL A 243 13.92 -9.83 7.85
CA VAL A 243 13.39 -10.93 7.03
C VAL A 243 14.28 -12.15 7.30
N ALA A 244 13.67 -13.25 7.73
CA ALA A 244 14.40 -14.48 8.02
C ALA A 244 15.29 -14.85 6.83
N GLN A 245 16.49 -15.40 7.11
CA GLN A 245 17.34 -15.94 6.05
C GLN A 245 16.62 -17.12 5.42
N VAL A 246 15.95 -16.86 4.31
CA VAL A 246 15.29 -17.89 3.51
C VAL A 246 16.27 -18.49 2.50
N GLY A 247 16.02 -19.72 2.06
CA GLY A 247 16.88 -20.43 1.08
C GLY A 247 17.07 -19.62 -0.23
N PRO A 248 18.12 -19.94 -1.00
CA PRO A 248 18.57 -19.12 -2.14
C PRO A 248 17.67 -19.22 -3.39
N GLY A 249 16.77 -20.21 -3.47
CA GLY A 249 15.88 -20.37 -4.62
C GLY A 249 14.96 -19.16 -4.79
N ALA A 250 14.87 -18.64 -6.01
CA ALA A 250 14.08 -17.45 -6.28
C ALA A 250 13.30 -17.54 -7.60
N VAL A 251 12.25 -16.72 -7.73
CA VAL A 251 11.49 -16.52 -8.96
C VAL A 251 11.05 -15.05 -9.07
N VAL A 252 11.04 -14.53 -10.29
CA VAL A 252 10.48 -13.21 -10.61
C VAL A 252 9.21 -13.39 -11.44
N LEU A 253 8.13 -12.74 -11.03
CA LEU A 253 6.81 -12.79 -11.68
C LEU A 253 6.37 -11.37 -12.07
N SER A 254 6.10 -11.12 -13.34
CA SER A 254 5.76 -9.77 -13.81
C SER A 254 4.53 -9.74 -14.69
N GLY A 255 3.45 -9.12 -14.17
CA GLY A 255 2.23 -8.81 -14.93
C GLY A 255 2.15 -7.35 -15.37
N SER A 256 2.99 -6.45 -14.81
CA SER A 256 2.96 -5.02 -15.10
C SER A 256 3.53 -4.71 -16.50
N CYS A 257 2.82 -3.84 -17.24
CA CYS A 257 3.24 -3.30 -18.53
C CYS A 257 3.73 -1.84 -18.46
N SER A 258 4.02 -1.31 -17.26
CA SER A 258 4.57 0.03 -17.10
C SER A 258 5.93 0.20 -17.80
N ALA A 259 6.28 1.42 -18.17
CA ALA A 259 7.55 1.71 -18.84
C ALA A 259 8.75 1.23 -18.01
N MET A 260 8.73 1.48 -16.70
CA MET A 260 9.81 1.04 -15.81
C MET A 260 9.88 -0.48 -15.71
N THR A 261 8.75 -1.18 -15.59
CA THR A 261 8.78 -2.66 -15.55
C THR A 261 9.28 -3.26 -16.87
N ARG A 262 8.96 -2.66 -18.03
CA ARG A 262 9.53 -3.09 -19.30
C ARG A 262 11.06 -2.98 -19.33
N ALA A 263 11.60 -1.85 -18.85
CA ALA A 263 13.04 -1.66 -18.74
C ALA A 263 13.68 -2.69 -17.78
N GLN A 264 13.05 -2.96 -16.65
CA GLN A 264 13.51 -3.95 -15.67
C GLN A 264 13.53 -5.38 -16.24
N VAL A 265 12.49 -5.77 -16.97
CA VAL A 265 12.45 -7.09 -17.66
C VAL A 265 13.52 -7.17 -18.74
N ALA A 266 13.72 -6.10 -19.51
CA ALA A 266 14.77 -6.05 -20.56
C ALA A 266 16.19 -6.11 -19.98
N ALA A 267 16.42 -5.51 -18.79
CA ALA A 267 17.71 -5.54 -18.11
C ALA A 267 17.99 -6.87 -17.36
N TYR A 268 16.97 -7.73 -17.21
CA TYR A 268 17.11 -8.96 -16.45
C TYR A 268 17.85 -10.06 -17.22
N GLY A 269 18.93 -10.60 -16.66
CA GLY A 269 19.82 -11.57 -17.31
C GLY A 269 19.51 -13.05 -17.01
N GLY A 270 18.49 -13.39 -16.23
CA GLY A 270 18.14 -14.75 -15.86
C GLY A 270 17.34 -15.50 -16.93
N PRO A 271 17.07 -16.81 -16.73
CA PRO A 271 16.18 -17.57 -17.60
C PRO A 271 14.79 -16.92 -17.65
N ALA A 272 14.23 -16.75 -18.85
CA ALA A 272 13.03 -15.97 -19.05
C ALA A 272 11.95 -16.70 -19.86
N PHE A 273 10.69 -16.59 -19.43
CA PHE A 273 9.52 -17.08 -20.18
C PHE A 273 8.49 -15.96 -20.32
N ARG A 274 8.11 -15.65 -21.56
CA ARG A 274 7.07 -14.66 -21.85
C ARG A 274 5.72 -15.32 -21.96
N LEU A 275 4.73 -14.79 -21.23
CA LEU A 275 3.32 -15.12 -21.35
C LEU A 275 2.65 -14.25 -22.41
N ASP A 276 1.77 -14.83 -23.22
CA ASP A 276 0.88 -14.12 -24.11
C ASP A 276 -0.56 -14.29 -23.59
N PRO A 277 -1.30 -13.18 -23.28
CA PRO A 277 -2.66 -13.28 -22.78
C PRO A 277 -3.64 -14.02 -23.71
N LEU A 278 -3.43 -13.94 -25.02
CA LEU A 278 -4.27 -14.65 -26.01
C LEU A 278 -4.04 -16.16 -25.96
N VAL A 279 -2.78 -16.58 -25.84
CA VAL A 279 -2.42 -17.99 -25.64
C VAL A 279 -2.93 -18.51 -24.31
N LEU A 280 -2.78 -17.70 -23.23
CA LEU A 280 -3.30 -18.07 -21.92
C LEU A 280 -4.83 -18.25 -21.92
N ALA A 281 -5.57 -17.42 -22.65
CA ALA A 281 -7.01 -17.53 -22.77
C ALA A 281 -7.45 -18.79 -23.54
N ALA A 282 -6.67 -19.21 -24.54
CA ALA A 282 -6.99 -20.35 -25.41
C ALA A 282 -6.49 -21.69 -24.84
N GLU A 283 -5.29 -21.73 -24.28
CA GLU A 283 -4.55 -22.97 -23.95
C GLU A 283 -4.20 -23.09 -22.47
N GLY A 284 -4.43 -22.02 -21.67
CA GLY A 284 -4.03 -21.96 -20.27
C GLY A 284 -2.51 -21.78 -20.09
N HIS A 285 -2.05 -21.98 -18.85
CA HIS A 285 -0.64 -21.75 -18.48
C HIS A 285 0.25 -23.01 -18.56
N GLY A 286 -0.21 -24.11 -19.17
CA GLY A 286 0.49 -25.39 -19.21
C GLY A 286 1.91 -25.32 -19.81
N ALA A 287 2.11 -24.53 -20.86
CA ALA A 287 3.43 -24.33 -21.46
C ALA A 287 4.43 -23.66 -20.50
N ALA A 288 4.00 -22.63 -19.79
CA ALA A 288 4.80 -21.94 -18.78
C ALA A 288 5.09 -22.84 -17.57
N SER A 289 4.11 -23.61 -17.11
CA SER A 289 4.26 -24.59 -16.02
C SER A 289 5.31 -25.66 -16.38
N ASN A 290 5.24 -26.22 -17.59
CA ASN A 290 6.21 -27.21 -18.11
C ASN A 290 7.62 -26.63 -18.26
N TRP A 291 7.71 -25.34 -18.63
CA TRP A 291 8.99 -24.65 -18.70
C TRP A 291 9.58 -24.45 -17.31
N LEU A 292 8.76 -23.92 -16.37
CA LEU A 292 9.17 -23.66 -15.00
C LEU A 292 9.64 -24.94 -14.30
N ALA A 293 8.96 -26.08 -14.53
CA ALA A 293 9.33 -27.38 -13.96
C ALA A 293 10.78 -27.86 -14.30
N ARG A 294 11.37 -27.29 -15.34
CA ARG A 294 12.74 -27.58 -15.76
C ARG A 294 13.76 -26.54 -15.32
N GLN A 295 13.33 -25.48 -14.63
CA GLN A 295 14.22 -24.42 -14.20
C GLN A 295 14.86 -24.74 -12.85
N ASP A 296 16.09 -24.30 -12.69
CA ASP A 296 16.78 -24.24 -11.42
C ASP A 296 16.40 -22.93 -10.71
N MET A 297 15.73 -23.03 -9.55
CA MET A 297 15.35 -21.85 -8.77
C MET A 297 16.56 -21.05 -8.26
N GLY A 298 17.74 -21.66 -8.17
CA GLY A 298 18.99 -20.95 -7.85
C GLY A 298 19.41 -19.94 -8.93
N LYS A 299 18.86 -20.06 -10.16
CA LYS A 299 19.08 -19.11 -11.27
C LYS A 299 18.01 -18.02 -11.37
N ALA A 300 17.08 -18.01 -10.43
CA ALA A 300 15.99 -17.03 -10.32
C ALA A 300 15.28 -16.78 -11.66
N PRO A 301 14.56 -17.77 -12.24
CA PRO A 301 13.87 -17.57 -13.51
C PRO A 301 12.81 -16.46 -13.41
N ILE A 302 12.60 -15.74 -14.54
CA ILE A 302 11.53 -14.76 -14.68
C ILE A 302 10.41 -15.27 -15.57
N ILE A 303 9.15 -15.11 -15.13
CA ILE A 303 7.96 -15.34 -15.95
C ILE A 303 7.20 -14.01 -16.04
N TYR A 304 6.93 -13.55 -17.26
CA TYR A 304 6.39 -12.22 -17.45
C TYR A 304 5.38 -12.11 -18.59
N ALA A 305 4.31 -11.34 -18.36
CA ALA A 305 3.36 -10.89 -19.38
C ALA A 305 3.62 -9.44 -19.82
N THR A 306 4.68 -8.82 -19.29
CA THR A 306 5.11 -7.46 -19.59
C THR A 306 5.29 -7.28 -21.10
N ALA A 307 4.61 -6.29 -21.67
CA ALA A 307 4.56 -6.08 -23.11
C ALA A 307 4.45 -4.58 -23.46
N GLU A 308 4.72 -4.27 -24.71
CA GLU A 308 4.53 -2.93 -25.27
C GLU A 308 3.05 -2.56 -25.35
N PRO A 309 2.68 -1.24 -25.30
CA PRO A 309 1.30 -0.78 -25.27
C PRO A 309 0.44 -1.31 -26.44
N GLU A 310 1.03 -1.54 -27.62
CA GLU A 310 0.31 -2.10 -28.76
C GLU A 310 -0.17 -3.53 -28.54
N ALA A 311 0.72 -4.38 -27.98
CA ALA A 311 0.38 -5.76 -27.66
C ALA A 311 -0.68 -5.84 -26.57
N VAL A 312 -0.62 -4.93 -25.58
CA VAL A 312 -1.64 -4.81 -24.53
C VAL A 312 -2.98 -4.43 -25.14
N ARG A 313 -3.04 -3.38 -25.98
CA ARG A 313 -4.27 -2.96 -26.66
C ARG A 313 -4.87 -4.07 -27.53
N ARG A 314 -4.03 -4.83 -28.24
CA ARG A 314 -4.50 -5.97 -29.04
C ARG A 314 -5.17 -7.02 -28.16
N ALA A 315 -4.52 -7.47 -27.09
CA ALA A 315 -5.09 -8.46 -26.19
C ALA A 315 -6.40 -7.96 -25.53
N GLN A 316 -6.44 -6.67 -25.12
CA GLN A 316 -7.65 -6.05 -24.59
C GLN A 316 -8.78 -5.93 -25.63
N GLY A 317 -8.44 -5.67 -26.90
CA GLY A 317 -9.39 -5.62 -28.01
C GLY A 317 -10.02 -6.99 -28.32
N GLU A 318 -9.25 -8.06 -28.21
CA GLU A 318 -9.71 -9.42 -28.50
C GLU A 318 -10.42 -10.08 -27.31
N LEU A 319 -9.96 -9.86 -26.07
CA LEU A 319 -10.47 -10.53 -24.86
C LEU A 319 -11.39 -9.63 -24.02
N GLY A 320 -11.35 -8.32 -24.21
CA GLY A 320 -11.83 -7.33 -23.26
C GLY A 320 -10.81 -7.01 -22.17
N THR A 321 -10.84 -5.77 -21.65
CA THR A 321 -9.83 -5.25 -20.70
C THR A 321 -9.73 -6.11 -19.42
N GLY A 322 -10.88 -6.45 -18.82
CA GLY A 322 -10.90 -7.25 -17.58
C GLY A 322 -10.35 -8.66 -17.77
N ARG A 323 -10.80 -9.36 -18.83
CA ARG A 323 -10.40 -10.73 -19.10
C ARG A 323 -8.92 -10.88 -19.44
N ALA A 324 -8.35 -9.90 -20.18
CA ALA A 324 -6.93 -9.90 -20.52
C ALA A 324 -6.03 -9.80 -19.27
N GLY A 325 -6.42 -9.04 -18.27
CA GLY A 325 -5.74 -8.99 -16.97
C GLY A 325 -5.92 -10.28 -16.17
N GLU A 326 -7.16 -10.74 -16.02
CA GLU A 326 -7.52 -11.91 -15.23
C GLU A 326 -6.78 -13.19 -15.64
N VAL A 327 -6.63 -13.46 -16.95
CA VAL A 327 -5.91 -14.65 -17.42
C VAL A 327 -4.42 -14.61 -17.06
N VAL A 328 -3.80 -13.44 -17.10
CA VAL A 328 -2.40 -13.22 -16.70
C VAL A 328 -2.24 -13.39 -15.19
N GLU A 329 -3.09 -12.77 -14.41
CA GLU A 329 -3.06 -12.84 -12.95
C GLU A 329 -3.26 -14.27 -12.45
N THR A 330 -4.24 -14.99 -13.01
CA THR A 330 -4.50 -16.40 -12.71
C THR A 330 -3.29 -17.27 -13.03
N ALA A 331 -2.65 -17.08 -14.20
CA ALA A 331 -1.49 -17.83 -14.59
C ALA A 331 -0.28 -17.57 -13.67
N LEU A 332 0.04 -16.29 -13.40
CA LEU A 332 1.17 -15.92 -12.53
C LEU A 332 0.94 -16.38 -11.08
N ALA A 333 -0.30 -16.32 -10.59
CA ALA A 333 -0.68 -16.84 -9.28
C ALA A 333 -0.44 -18.36 -9.15
N ALA A 334 -0.87 -19.15 -10.14
CA ALA A 334 -0.62 -20.59 -10.17
C ALA A 334 0.89 -20.94 -10.27
N LEU A 335 1.63 -20.19 -11.10
CA LEU A 335 3.07 -20.34 -11.26
C LEU A 335 3.87 -19.94 -10.01
N ALA A 336 3.38 -18.99 -9.21
CA ALA A 336 3.96 -18.65 -7.91
C ALA A 336 3.89 -19.82 -6.92
N VAL A 337 2.74 -20.47 -6.84
CA VAL A 337 2.56 -21.67 -5.99
C VAL A 337 3.48 -22.80 -6.46
N GLN A 338 3.53 -23.06 -7.78
CA GLN A 338 4.43 -24.06 -8.35
C GLN A 338 5.89 -23.74 -8.05
N ALA A 339 6.35 -22.49 -8.23
CA ALA A 339 7.73 -22.09 -7.94
C ALA A 339 8.08 -22.29 -6.45
N ARG A 340 7.19 -21.92 -5.52
CA ARG A 340 7.36 -22.18 -4.08
C ARG A 340 7.55 -23.68 -3.82
N ASP A 341 6.70 -24.53 -4.40
CA ASP A 341 6.73 -25.98 -4.22
C ASP A 341 8.00 -26.62 -4.85
N GLN A 342 8.58 -25.97 -5.85
CA GLN A 342 9.88 -26.32 -6.45
C GLN A 342 11.08 -25.73 -5.71
N GLY A 343 10.90 -25.08 -4.59
CA GLY A 343 11.98 -24.57 -3.75
C GLY A 343 12.29 -23.09 -3.89
N ALA A 344 11.48 -22.29 -4.61
CA ALA A 344 11.61 -20.85 -4.54
C ALA A 344 11.24 -20.37 -3.12
N ARG A 345 12.15 -19.62 -2.51
CA ARG A 345 11.98 -19.03 -1.18
C ARG A 345 11.96 -17.50 -1.23
N ARG A 346 12.40 -16.93 -2.34
CA ARG A 346 12.43 -15.50 -2.63
C ARG A 346 11.58 -15.25 -3.87
N ILE A 347 10.47 -14.56 -3.71
CA ILE A 347 9.50 -14.32 -4.79
C ILE A 347 9.36 -12.82 -4.99
N VAL A 348 9.73 -12.34 -6.16
CA VAL A 348 9.60 -10.94 -6.58
C VAL A 348 8.42 -10.81 -7.52
N VAL A 349 7.46 -9.95 -7.20
CA VAL A 349 6.26 -9.73 -8.01
C VAL A 349 6.17 -8.29 -8.47
N ALA A 350 5.99 -8.08 -9.77
CA ALA A 350 5.84 -6.75 -10.38
C ALA A 350 4.44 -6.57 -11.00
N GLY A 351 3.67 -5.64 -10.42
CA GLY A 351 2.30 -5.31 -10.79
C GLY A 351 1.37 -5.34 -9.57
N GLY A 352 0.56 -4.32 -9.38
CA GLY A 352 -0.34 -4.21 -8.22
C GLY A 352 -1.35 -5.35 -8.17
N GLU A 353 -2.12 -5.56 -9.23
CA GLU A 353 -3.11 -6.65 -9.34
C GLU A 353 -2.42 -8.03 -9.28
N THR A 354 -1.29 -8.20 -9.97
CA THR A 354 -0.49 -9.43 -9.90
C THR A 354 -0.02 -9.72 -8.47
N SER A 355 0.42 -8.70 -7.72
CA SER A 355 0.82 -8.85 -6.32
C SER A 355 -0.32 -9.37 -5.46
N GLY A 356 -1.52 -8.81 -5.62
CA GLY A 356 -2.71 -9.28 -4.92
C GLY A 356 -3.08 -10.73 -5.26
N ALA A 357 -3.08 -11.08 -6.55
CA ALA A 357 -3.41 -12.44 -7.01
C ALA A 357 -2.40 -13.47 -6.52
N VAL A 358 -1.10 -13.19 -6.61
CA VAL A 358 -0.01 -14.05 -6.14
C VAL A 358 -0.09 -14.25 -4.62
N THR A 359 -0.22 -13.18 -3.87
CA THR A 359 -0.31 -13.23 -2.40
C THR A 359 -1.48 -14.09 -1.93
N LYS A 360 -2.65 -13.91 -2.58
CA LYS A 360 -3.84 -14.72 -2.31
C LYS A 360 -3.62 -16.20 -2.64
N ALA A 361 -3.03 -16.52 -3.78
CA ALA A 361 -2.77 -17.90 -4.20
C ALA A 361 -1.74 -18.61 -3.31
N LEU A 362 -0.75 -17.88 -2.81
CA LEU A 362 0.22 -18.38 -1.84
C LEU A 362 -0.39 -18.60 -0.44
N GLY A 363 -1.64 -18.18 -0.21
CA GLY A 363 -2.31 -18.28 1.09
C GLY A 363 -1.68 -17.40 2.16
N VAL A 364 -1.06 -16.28 1.76
CA VAL A 364 -0.40 -15.36 2.68
C VAL A 364 -1.44 -14.41 3.26
N SER A 365 -1.61 -14.45 4.58
CA SER A 365 -2.48 -13.55 5.34
C SER A 365 -1.71 -12.50 6.15
N ARG A 366 -0.39 -12.72 6.35
CA ARG A 366 0.50 -11.84 7.10
C ARG A 366 1.82 -11.65 6.38
N LEU A 367 2.31 -10.41 6.40
CA LEU A 367 3.62 -10.00 5.89
C LEU A 367 4.37 -9.26 7.02
N ASP A 368 5.52 -9.76 7.43
CA ASP A 368 6.43 -9.07 8.34
C ASP A 368 7.36 -8.20 7.50
N VAL A 369 7.20 -6.88 7.62
CA VAL A 369 7.85 -5.90 6.74
C VAL A 369 9.30 -5.70 7.15
N GLY A 370 10.21 -6.02 6.25
CA GLY A 370 11.64 -5.87 6.46
C GLY A 370 12.24 -4.73 5.65
N ARG A 371 13.53 -4.86 5.33
CA ARG A 371 14.31 -3.80 4.69
C ARG A 371 13.83 -3.45 3.29
N GLU A 372 13.79 -2.17 3.01
CA GLU A 372 13.40 -1.61 1.73
C GLU A 372 14.45 -1.88 0.63
N ILE A 373 14.00 -2.41 -0.51
CA ILE A 373 14.81 -2.65 -1.72
C ILE A 373 14.91 -1.37 -2.54
N ALA A 374 13.78 -0.72 -2.69
CA ALA A 374 13.61 0.57 -3.35
C ALA A 374 12.47 1.32 -2.65
N PRO A 375 12.39 2.66 -2.73
CA PRO A 375 11.33 3.42 -2.09
C PRO A 375 9.94 2.82 -2.33
N GLY A 376 9.24 2.45 -1.25
CA GLY A 376 7.92 1.81 -1.28
C GLY A 376 7.91 0.31 -1.63
N VAL A 377 9.05 -0.37 -1.70
CA VAL A 377 9.11 -1.80 -1.98
C VAL A 377 10.05 -2.50 -1.00
N PRO A 378 9.56 -2.95 0.16
CA PRO A 378 10.36 -3.75 1.09
C PRO A 378 10.40 -5.23 0.69
N TRP A 379 11.38 -5.97 1.21
CA TRP A 379 11.25 -7.39 1.41
C TRP A 379 10.33 -7.67 2.60
N CYS A 380 9.42 -8.61 2.45
CA CYS A 380 8.51 -9.03 3.50
C CYS A 380 8.69 -10.52 3.78
N GLY A 381 8.86 -10.89 5.05
CA GLY A 381 8.83 -12.28 5.49
C GLY A 381 7.39 -12.77 5.64
N CYS A 382 7.10 -14.01 5.26
CA CYS A 382 5.80 -14.63 5.46
C CYS A 382 5.87 -16.16 5.41
N VAL A 383 4.75 -16.79 5.74
CA VAL A 383 4.60 -18.25 5.64
C VAL A 383 3.62 -18.59 4.52
N SER A 384 4.00 -19.53 3.66
CA SER A 384 3.15 -20.05 2.59
C SER A 384 3.30 -21.57 2.48
N GLY A 385 2.18 -22.30 2.57
CA GLY A 385 2.22 -23.77 2.55
C GLY A 385 3.12 -24.38 3.64
N GLY A 386 3.18 -23.76 4.82
CA GLY A 386 4.02 -24.19 5.96
C GLY A 386 5.52 -23.86 5.78
N GLN A 387 5.90 -23.08 4.77
CA GLN A 387 7.29 -22.72 4.50
C GLN A 387 7.52 -21.22 4.66
N GLU A 388 8.62 -20.83 5.30
CA GLU A 388 9.06 -19.43 5.33
C GLU A 388 9.53 -19.00 3.96
N ILE A 389 9.01 -17.90 3.47
CA ILE A 389 9.36 -17.27 2.20
C ILE A 389 9.53 -15.77 2.36
N ALA A 390 10.26 -15.14 1.47
CA ALA A 390 10.37 -13.70 1.32
C ALA A 390 9.62 -13.24 0.07
N LEU A 391 8.77 -12.24 0.21
CA LEU A 391 8.03 -11.60 -0.89
C LEU A 391 8.50 -10.16 -1.07
N ALA A 392 8.74 -9.75 -2.31
CA ALA A 392 8.84 -8.36 -2.70
C ALA A 392 7.70 -8.02 -3.68
N LEU A 393 6.83 -7.11 -3.28
CA LEU A 393 5.61 -6.77 -4.01
C LEU A 393 5.74 -5.34 -4.55
N LYS A 394 5.89 -5.21 -5.85
CA LYS A 394 6.23 -3.96 -6.52
C LYS A 394 5.09 -3.42 -7.36
N SER A 395 4.68 -2.17 -7.14
CA SER A 395 3.87 -1.44 -8.10
C SER A 395 4.66 -1.17 -9.40
N GLY A 396 3.95 -0.99 -10.52
CA GLY A 396 4.55 -1.00 -11.86
C GLY A 396 5.74 -0.06 -12.05
N ASN A 397 5.64 1.18 -11.56
CA ASN A 397 6.64 2.23 -11.82
C ASN A 397 7.74 2.35 -10.74
N PHE A 398 7.74 1.50 -9.72
CA PHE A 398 8.70 1.57 -8.62
C PHE A 398 10.04 0.91 -8.96
N GLY A 399 11.09 1.36 -8.29
CA GLY A 399 12.45 0.88 -8.46
C GLY A 399 13.14 1.39 -9.73
N ARG A 400 14.43 1.18 -9.82
CA ARG A 400 15.26 1.49 -11.01
C ARG A 400 15.34 0.27 -11.95
N GLU A 401 16.00 0.40 -13.10
CA GLU A 401 16.12 -0.68 -14.09
C GLU A 401 16.74 -1.96 -13.54
N SER A 402 17.69 -1.86 -12.60
CA SER A 402 18.34 -3.00 -11.94
C SER A 402 17.51 -3.66 -10.82
N PHE A 403 16.27 -3.22 -10.58
CA PHE A 403 15.47 -3.59 -9.39
C PHE A 403 15.44 -5.11 -9.12
N PHE A 404 15.25 -5.94 -10.12
CA PHE A 404 15.17 -7.40 -9.90
C PHE A 404 16.51 -7.98 -9.42
N ALA A 405 17.63 -7.53 -9.98
CA ALA A 405 18.96 -7.93 -9.54
C ALA A 405 19.27 -7.39 -8.13
N ASP A 406 18.93 -6.13 -7.86
CA ASP A 406 19.11 -5.50 -6.55
C ASP A 406 18.32 -6.25 -5.46
N ALA A 407 17.05 -6.58 -5.73
CA ALA A 407 16.20 -7.33 -4.81
C ALA A 407 16.83 -8.69 -4.46
N LEU A 408 17.22 -9.46 -5.47
CA LEU A 408 17.79 -10.79 -5.27
C LEU A 408 19.15 -10.73 -4.56
N GLY A 409 19.96 -9.71 -4.83
CA GLY A 409 21.25 -9.49 -4.19
C GLY A 409 21.19 -9.12 -2.71
N MET A 410 20.08 -8.52 -2.24
CA MET A 410 19.93 -8.11 -0.83
C MET A 410 19.78 -9.29 0.15
N LEU A 411 19.26 -10.42 -0.30
CA LEU A 411 19.05 -11.62 0.50
C LEU A 411 20.06 -12.72 0.15
N ALA A 412 21.10 -12.40 -0.63
CA ALA A 412 22.11 -13.36 -1.08
C ALA A 412 23.06 -13.79 0.05
#